data_25f0d95850143187e0aa73949cddf4ae
#
_entry.id   25f0d95850143187e0aa73949cddf4ae
#
_cell.length_a   1.000
_cell.length_b   1.000
_cell.length_c   1.000
_cell.angle_alpha   90.00
_cell.angle_beta   90.00
_cell.angle_gamma   90.00
#
_symmetry.space_group_name_H-M   'P 1'
#
loop_
_entity.id
_entity.type
_entity.pdbx_description
1 polymer ?
#
loop_
_entity_poly.entity_id
_entity_poly.type
_entity_poly.pdbx_seq_one_letter_code
_entity_poly.pdbx_strand_id
1 'polypeptide(L)'
;MKIYKHTEDLSLGERIKYLRKENNLLQEDVTAALGVCRSTCSHYERGFSIPSISKSMKLAEVFQTSISYLLTGKPDKNIDKDKKE
;
A
#
# COMPACT_ATOMS: atom_id res chain seq x y z
N MET A 1 4.28 6.46 10.46
CA MET A 1 4.20 5.40 9.45
C MET A 1 4.48 4.05 10.08
N LYS A 2 3.70 3.06 9.72
CA LYS A 2 3.94 1.69 10.17
C LYS A 2 4.98 1.02 9.30
N ILE A 3 5.85 0.24 9.91
CA ILE A 3 6.88 -0.49 9.19
C ILE A 3 6.70 -1.97 9.48
N TYR A 4 6.56 -2.77 8.44
CA TYR A 4 6.32 -4.19 8.57
C TYR A 4 7.52 -4.96 8.07
N LYS A 5 7.76 -6.13 8.67
CA LYS A 5 8.89 -6.96 8.29
C LYS A 5 8.70 -7.56 6.91
N HIS A 6 9.78 -7.66 6.17
CA HIS A 6 9.84 -8.41 4.90
C HIS A 6 8.97 -7.84 3.78
N THR A 7 8.49 -6.59 3.92
CA THR A 7 7.66 -6.02 2.86
C THR A 7 8.46 -5.72 1.60
N GLU A 8 9.77 -5.51 1.72
CA GLU A 8 10.57 -5.23 0.53
C GLU A 8 10.77 -6.48 -0.33
N ASP A 9 10.53 -7.67 0.23
CA ASP A 9 10.64 -8.93 -0.53
C ASP A 9 9.36 -9.25 -1.29
N LEU A 10 8.31 -8.49 -1.06
CA LEU A 10 7.02 -8.73 -1.69
C LEU A 10 6.90 -7.96 -2.99
N SER A 11 6.19 -8.52 -3.96
CA SER A 11 5.80 -7.76 -5.13
C SER A 11 4.81 -6.69 -4.71
N LEU A 12 4.56 -5.72 -5.59
CA LEU A 12 3.61 -4.64 -5.27
C LEU A 12 2.25 -5.21 -4.89
N GLY A 13 1.75 -6.16 -5.67
CA GLY A 13 0.43 -6.75 -5.37
C GLY A 13 0.40 -7.46 -4.04
N GLU A 14 1.43 -8.26 -3.78
CA GLU A 14 1.54 -8.95 -2.49
C GLU A 14 1.63 -7.96 -1.34
N ARG A 15 2.35 -6.87 -1.55
CA ARG A 15 2.49 -5.83 -0.52
C ARG A 15 1.16 -5.14 -0.26
N ILE A 16 0.41 -4.86 -1.31
CA ILE A 16 -0.92 -4.27 -1.16
C ILE A 16 -1.80 -5.19 -0.31
N LYS A 17 -1.81 -6.48 -0.62
CA LYS A 17 -2.60 -7.42 0.14
C LYS A 17 -2.14 -7.50 1.59
N TYR A 18 -0.83 -7.54 1.79
CA TYR A 18 -0.26 -7.62 3.14
C TYR A 18 -0.65 -6.40 3.97
N LEU A 19 -0.47 -5.21 3.40
CA LEU A 19 -0.79 -3.97 4.12
C LEU A 19 -2.28 -3.86 4.39
N ARG A 20 -3.10 -4.32 3.45
CA ARG A 20 -4.55 -4.33 3.66
C ARG A 20 -4.90 -5.16 4.88
N LYS A 21 -4.35 -6.37 4.96
CA LYS A 21 -4.65 -7.27 6.07
C LYS A 21 -4.09 -6.75 7.39
N GLU A 22 -2.91 -6.15 7.34
CA GLU A 22 -2.32 -5.58 8.55
C GLU A 22 -3.12 -4.41 9.10
N ASN A 23 -3.90 -3.76 8.25
CA ASN A 23 -4.78 -2.67 8.68
C ASN A 23 -6.21 -3.16 8.92
N ASN A 24 -6.40 -4.48 8.91
CA ASN A 24 -7.71 -5.10 9.19
C ASN A 24 -8.79 -4.63 8.22
N LEU A 25 -8.43 -4.49 6.96
CA LEU A 25 -9.34 -4.02 5.93
C LEU A 25 -9.76 -5.16 5.01
N LEU A 26 -11.01 -5.13 4.60
CA LEU A 26 -11.52 -6.03 3.57
C LEU A 26 -11.24 -5.40 2.20
N GLN A 27 -11.29 -6.23 1.14
CA GLN A 27 -11.16 -5.68 -0.21
C GLN A 27 -12.22 -4.62 -0.47
N GLU A 28 -13.43 -4.81 0.05
CA GLU A 28 -14.50 -3.83 -0.11
C GLU A 28 -14.13 -2.48 0.47
N ASP A 29 -13.44 -2.47 1.61
CA ASP A 29 -13.03 -1.22 2.21
C ASP A 29 -12.08 -0.45 1.31
N VAL A 30 -11.16 -1.18 0.69
CA VAL A 30 -10.18 -0.56 -0.19
C VAL A 30 -10.86 -0.07 -1.46
N THR A 31 -11.75 -0.86 -2.04
CA THR A 31 -12.43 -0.46 -3.26
C THR A 31 -13.30 0.77 -3.04
N ALA A 32 -13.95 0.85 -1.89
CA ALA A 32 -14.76 2.04 -1.56
C ALA A 32 -13.87 3.28 -1.48
N ALA A 33 -12.70 3.15 -0.87
CA ALA A 33 -11.78 4.28 -0.73
C ALA A 33 -11.23 4.73 -2.08
N LEU A 34 -10.98 3.77 -2.97
CA LEU A 34 -10.36 4.07 -4.27
C LEU A 34 -11.39 4.41 -5.36
N GLY A 35 -12.66 4.09 -5.13
CA GLY A 35 -13.67 4.29 -6.15
C GLY A 35 -13.54 3.30 -7.32
N VAL A 36 -13.13 2.08 -7.04
CA VAL A 36 -12.99 1.05 -8.07
C VAL A 36 -13.84 -0.15 -7.69
N CYS A 37 -14.01 -1.08 -8.62
CA CYS A 37 -14.77 -2.29 -8.34
C CYS A 37 -13.88 -3.33 -7.67
N ARG A 38 -14.52 -4.33 -7.06
CA ARG A 38 -13.79 -5.34 -6.30
C ARG A 38 -12.82 -6.14 -7.16
N SER A 39 -13.19 -6.42 -8.39
CA SER A 39 -12.31 -7.15 -9.28
C SER A 39 -11.02 -6.39 -9.54
N THR A 40 -11.08 -5.05 -9.57
CA THR A 40 -9.89 -4.23 -9.75
C THR A 40 -8.93 -4.41 -8.56
N CYS A 41 -9.46 -4.37 -7.35
CA CYS A 41 -8.63 -4.58 -6.16
C CYS A 41 -8.01 -5.98 -6.18
N SER A 42 -8.80 -6.98 -6.52
CA SER A 42 -8.29 -8.34 -6.63
C SER A 42 -7.17 -8.42 -7.66
N HIS A 43 -7.34 -7.75 -8.80
CA HIS A 43 -6.31 -7.75 -9.85
C HIS A 43 -5.02 -7.09 -9.36
N TYR A 44 -5.13 -6.02 -8.58
CA TYR A 44 -3.94 -5.39 -7.99
C TYR A 44 -3.19 -6.39 -7.11
N GLU A 45 -3.93 -7.08 -6.25
CA GLU A 45 -3.30 -7.99 -5.29
C GLU A 45 -2.71 -9.21 -5.96
N ARG A 46 -3.27 -9.62 -7.10
CA ARG A 46 -2.78 -10.78 -7.83
C ARG A 46 -1.72 -10.41 -8.87
N GLY A 47 -1.44 -9.13 -9.02
CA GLY A 47 -0.42 -8.69 -9.96
C GLY A 47 -0.88 -8.61 -11.40
N PHE A 48 -2.18 -8.69 -11.65
CA PHE A 48 -2.72 -8.63 -13.01
C PHE A 48 -2.80 -7.20 -13.54
N SER A 49 -2.84 -6.23 -12.65
CA SER A 49 -2.80 -4.82 -13.05
C SER A 49 -2.11 -4.01 -11.97
N ILE A 50 -1.64 -2.83 -12.35
CA ILE A 50 -0.88 -1.95 -11.48
C ILE A 50 -1.71 -0.68 -11.25
N PRO A 51 -1.89 -0.26 -10.00
CA PRO A 51 -2.64 0.97 -9.77
C PRO A 51 -1.91 2.17 -10.35
N SER A 52 -2.70 3.13 -10.85
CA SER A 52 -2.14 4.39 -11.33
C SER A 52 -1.48 5.14 -10.18
N ILE A 53 -0.76 6.21 -10.52
CA ILE A 53 -0.13 7.03 -9.49
C ILE A 53 -1.18 7.57 -8.51
N SER A 54 -2.30 8.08 -9.02
CA SER A 54 -3.31 8.62 -8.13
C SER A 54 -3.94 7.54 -7.25
N LYS A 55 -4.16 6.33 -7.79
CA LYS A 55 -4.67 5.23 -6.98
C LYS A 55 -3.64 4.77 -5.95
N SER A 56 -2.37 4.77 -6.34
CA SER A 56 -1.30 4.39 -5.42
C SER A 56 -1.20 5.37 -4.25
N MET A 57 -1.36 6.65 -4.53
CA MET A 57 -1.34 7.66 -3.48
C MET A 57 -2.49 7.44 -2.50
N LYS A 58 -3.66 7.12 -3.04
CA LYS A 58 -4.81 6.84 -2.19
C LYS A 58 -4.60 5.58 -1.35
N LEU A 59 -4.01 4.55 -1.96
CA LEU A 59 -3.69 3.33 -1.21
C LEU A 59 -2.73 3.61 -0.07
N ALA A 60 -1.71 4.44 -0.32
CA ALA A 60 -0.77 4.78 0.74
C ALA A 60 -1.47 5.48 1.90
N GLU A 61 -2.41 6.36 1.59
CA GLU A 61 -3.23 7.00 2.60
C GLU A 61 -4.03 6.00 3.40
N VAL A 62 -4.70 5.10 2.69
CA VAL A 62 -5.56 4.09 3.31
C VAL A 62 -4.75 3.20 4.25
N PHE A 63 -3.55 2.84 3.82
CA PHE A 63 -2.68 1.96 4.61
C PHE A 63 -1.83 2.73 5.62
N GLN A 64 -1.99 4.05 5.70
CA GLN A 64 -1.26 4.89 6.64
C GLN A 64 0.25 4.76 6.47
N THR A 65 0.68 4.83 5.23
CA THR A 65 2.09 4.72 4.91
C THR A 65 2.43 5.72 3.80
N SER A 66 3.71 5.85 3.48
CA SER A 66 4.12 6.71 2.37
C SER A 66 3.98 5.98 1.05
N ILE A 67 3.85 6.75 -0.03
CA ILE A 67 3.78 6.13 -1.35
C ILE A 67 5.11 5.43 -1.67
N SER A 68 6.21 5.99 -1.19
CA SER A 68 7.52 5.38 -1.38
C SER A 68 7.57 4.00 -0.75
N TYR A 69 7.08 3.88 0.48
CA TYR A 69 7.05 2.59 1.17
C TYR A 69 6.14 1.60 0.44
N LEU A 70 4.99 2.08 -0.02
CA LEU A 70 4.07 1.21 -0.76
C LEU A 70 4.74 0.65 -2.00
N LEU A 71 5.47 1.48 -2.73
CA LEU A 71 6.04 1.08 -4.01
C LEU A 71 7.32 0.26 -3.86
N THR A 72 8.11 0.52 -2.84
CA THR A 72 9.41 -0.14 -2.68
C THR A 72 9.44 -1.18 -1.57
N GLY A 73 8.57 -1.05 -0.60
CA GLY A 73 8.59 -1.91 0.59
C GLY A 73 9.64 -1.54 1.59
N LYS A 74 10.38 -0.47 1.35
CA LYS A 74 11.45 -0.03 2.23
C LYS A 74 11.02 1.19 3.04
N PRO A 75 11.44 1.28 4.31
CA PRO A 75 11.10 2.45 5.12
C PRO A 75 11.60 3.72 4.46
N ASP A 76 10.83 4.78 4.64
CA ASP A 76 11.22 6.09 4.14
C ASP A 76 12.37 6.62 4.99
N LYS A 77 13.52 6.83 4.39
CA LYS A 77 14.71 7.26 5.12
C LYS A 77 14.59 8.66 5.68
N ASN A 78 13.78 9.47 5.06
CA ASN A 78 13.65 10.86 5.48
C ASN A 78 12.92 11.02 6.81
N ILE A 79 12.16 10.03 7.20
CA ILE A 79 11.39 10.10 8.44
C ILE A 79 12.30 10.30 9.63
N ASP A 80 13.39 9.55 9.71
CA ASP A 80 14.31 9.65 10.83
C ASP A 80 14.98 11.00 10.88
N LYS A 81 15.32 11.54 9.73
CA LYS A 81 15.96 12.85 9.68
C LYS A 81 15.03 13.94 10.19
N ASP A 82 13.77 13.83 9.83
CA ASP A 82 12.80 14.83 10.28
C ASP A 82 12.66 14.85 11.78
N LYS A 83 12.76 13.70 12.41
CA LYS A 83 12.60 13.61 13.84
C LYS A 83 13.74 14.26 14.60
N LYS A 84 14.88 14.35 13.99
CA LYS A 84 16.03 14.96 14.64
C LYS A 84 15.93 16.46 14.71
N GLU A 85 15.12 17.02 13.87
CA GLU A 85 14.93 18.45 13.84
C GLU A 85 14.03 18.91 14.96
#